data_90a2df502eb1878387290c60abf7ed93
#
_entry.id   90a2df502eb1878387290c60abf7ed93
#
_cell.length_a   1.000
_cell.length_b   1.000
_cell.length_c   1.000
_cell.angle_alpha   90.00
_cell.angle_beta   90.00
_cell.angle_gamma   90.00
#
_symmetry.space_group_name_H-M   'P 1'
#
loop_
_entity.id
_entity.type
_entity.pdbx_description
1 polymer ?
#
loop_
_entity_poly.entity_id
_entity_poly.type
_entity_poly.pdbx_seq_one_letter_code
_entity_poly.pdbx_strand_id
1 'polypeptide(L)'
;STMTNALFVSGGVTKIGSLRNIQLKRQGKVVTTLDLYDLLLKGDTSQDARIQPGDVLFVPPVGEVVGIGGEVRRPALYELEGKKRVDEVIQIAGGLLPTADLRNAQMERINLRGERILVDMDLNQKNTVKQSVQSGDVIKIFSVLDKIEAIVALRGHVQREGGSQWFKGMRLSDLIQSDRDLLTRADLEYLLIKRERTGDKRIEVHVASLIDALNQPGEARDPLLMPRDEIIVLPLGEERYELLNELADQLHLEERYDQPAGVVSIYGNVRFPG
;
A
#
# COMPACT_ATOMS: atom_id res chain seq x y z
N SER A 1 7.44 7.27 -45.94
CA SER A 1 7.63 6.93 -44.52
C SER A 1 7.69 8.19 -43.67
N THR A 2 7.28 8.11 -42.42
CA THR A 2 7.45 9.18 -41.43
C THR A 2 8.65 8.90 -40.55
N MET A 3 9.03 9.87 -39.68
CA MET A 3 10.10 9.71 -38.72
C MET A 3 9.83 8.52 -37.77
N THR A 4 8.61 8.41 -37.28
CA THR A 4 8.17 7.31 -36.39
C THR A 4 8.33 5.96 -37.10
N ASN A 5 7.85 5.83 -38.33
CA ASN A 5 8.00 4.59 -39.09
C ASN A 5 9.47 4.19 -39.29
N ALA A 6 10.34 5.17 -39.59
CA ALA A 6 11.76 4.90 -39.77
C ALA A 6 12.43 4.45 -38.46
N LEU A 7 12.08 5.05 -37.35
CA LEU A 7 12.54 4.62 -36.02
C LEU A 7 12.13 3.18 -35.71
N PHE A 8 10.87 2.81 -35.93
CA PHE A 8 10.43 1.43 -35.70
C PHE A 8 11.13 0.41 -36.58
N VAL A 9 11.33 0.74 -37.87
CA VAL A 9 12.05 -0.14 -38.79
C VAL A 9 13.52 -0.31 -38.41
N SER A 10 14.13 0.74 -37.81
CA SER A 10 15.53 0.69 -37.33
C SER A 10 15.71 0.02 -35.97
N GLY A 11 14.62 -0.46 -35.35
CA GLY A 11 14.66 -1.10 -34.02
C GLY A 11 14.45 -0.13 -32.86
N GLY A 12 14.02 1.11 -33.12
CA GLY A 12 13.70 2.10 -32.08
C GLY A 12 14.90 2.90 -31.59
N VAL A 13 14.74 3.53 -30.42
CA VAL A 13 15.78 4.33 -29.77
C VAL A 13 16.48 3.48 -28.71
N THR A 14 17.80 3.57 -28.65
CA THR A 14 18.59 2.86 -27.61
C THR A 14 18.38 3.47 -26.22
N LYS A 15 18.77 2.76 -25.17
CA LYS A 15 18.63 3.22 -23.78
C LYS A 15 19.37 4.54 -23.46
N ILE A 16 20.36 4.90 -24.26
CA ILE A 16 21.15 6.13 -24.12
C ILE A 16 20.72 7.24 -25.07
N GLY A 17 19.74 6.98 -25.95
CA GLY A 17 19.20 7.96 -26.88
C GLY A 17 18.04 8.75 -26.31
N SER A 18 17.93 10.01 -26.72
CA SER A 18 16.82 10.88 -26.35
C SER A 18 15.51 10.42 -26.99
N LEU A 19 14.44 10.36 -26.22
CA LEU A 19 13.07 10.16 -26.72
C LEU A 19 12.35 11.50 -26.99
N ARG A 20 12.93 12.63 -26.57
CA ARG A 20 12.34 13.96 -26.72
C ARG A 20 12.93 14.81 -27.81
N ASN A 21 14.17 14.52 -28.21
CA ASN A 21 14.89 15.39 -29.16
C ASN A 21 15.36 14.63 -30.38
N ILE A 22 14.43 13.94 -31.05
CA ILE A 22 14.74 13.20 -32.28
C ILE A 22 14.64 14.16 -33.46
N GLN A 23 15.76 14.45 -34.11
CA GLN A 23 15.88 15.50 -35.14
C GLN A 23 15.84 14.93 -36.56
N LEU A 24 14.95 15.49 -37.37
CA LEU A 24 15.04 15.33 -38.84
C LEU A 24 15.93 16.42 -39.41
N LYS A 25 17.03 16.02 -40.03
CA LYS A 25 17.99 16.94 -40.69
C LYS A 25 17.92 16.79 -42.19
N ARG A 26 17.80 17.91 -42.86
CA ARG A 26 17.84 18.03 -44.33
C ARG A 26 18.93 19.01 -44.72
N GLN A 27 19.85 18.59 -45.58
CA GLN A 27 20.99 19.41 -46.00
C GLN A 27 21.73 20.04 -44.78
N GLY A 28 21.90 19.28 -43.70
CA GLY A 28 22.59 19.72 -42.49
C GLY A 28 21.77 20.61 -41.53
N LYS A 29 20.57 21.02 -41.91
CA LYS A 29 19.69 21.86 -41.07
C LYS A 29 18.60 21.02 -40.41
N VAL A 30 18.23 21.34 -39.17
CA VAL A 30 17.10 20.72 -38.49
C VAL A 30 15.79 21.22 -39.12
N VAL A 31 15.00 20.30 -39.64
CA VAL A 31 13.68 20.57 -40.24
C VAL A 31 12.59 20.53 -39.18
N THR A 32 12.63 19.50 -38.31
CA THR A 32 11.70 19.33 -37.17
C THR A 32 12.36 18.47 -36.11
N THR A 33 11.78 18.51 -34.92
CA THR A 33 12.15 17.67 -33.78
C THR A 33 10.91 16.88 -33.34
N LEU A 34 11.06 15.57 -33.21
CA LEU A 34 10.01 14.68 -32.74
C LEU A 34 10.22 14.38 -31.25
N ASP A 35 9.20 14.63 -30.41
CA ASP A 35 9.09 14.16 -29.04
C ASP A 35 8.20 12.91 -29.00
N LEU A 36 8.80 11.76 -28.73
CA LEU A 36 8.04 10.50 -28.63
C LEU A 36 7.11 10.46 -27.42
N TYR A 37 7.32 11.28 -26.39
CA TYR A 37 6.38 11.39 -25.27
C TYR A 37 5.03 11.96 -25.71
N ASP A 38 5.02 12.93 -26.63
CA ASP A 38 3.78 13.47 -27.18
C ASP A 38 3.01 12.40 -27.95
N LEU A 39 3.69 11.58 -28.74
CA LEU A 39 3.09 10.45 -29.42
C LEU A 39 2.62 9.38 -28.43
N LEU A 40 3.49 8.91 -27.52
CA LEU A 40 3.22 7.76 -26.65
C LEU A 40 2.25 8.06 -25.52
N LEU A 41 2.24 9.30 -25.00
CA LEU A 41 1.41 9.69 -23.86
C LEU A 41 0.14 10.43 -24.25
N LYS A 42 0.18 11.17 -25.38
CA LYS A 42 -0.93 12.03 -25.83
C LYS A 42 -1.54 11.59 -27.16
N GLY A 43 -0.87 10.68 -27.90
CA GLY A 43 -1.28 10.30 -29.27
C GLY A 43 -1.04 11.41 -30.29
N ASP A 44 -0.22 12.41 -29.96
CA ASP A 44 0.06 13.54 -30.85
C ASP A 44 1.11 13.17 -31.89
N THR A 45 0.73 13.24 -33.16
CA THR A 45 1.58 12.96 -34.31
C THR A 45 1.94 14.22 -35.10
N SER A 46 1.62 15.40 -34.58
CA SER A 46 1.79 16.68 -35.32
C SER A 46 3.24 16.95 -35.79
N GLN A 47 4.22 16.45 -35.04
CA GLN A 47 5.64 16.58 -35.30
C GLN A 47 6.24 15.40 -36.10
N ASP A 48 5.45 14.36 -36.43
CA ASP A 48 5.90 13.20 -37.19
C ASP A 48 6.00 13.48 -38.70
N ALA A 49 7.06 14.15 -39.09
CA ALA A 49 7.26 14.58 -40.46
C ALA A 49 7.54 13.42 -41.42
N ARG A 50 7.17 13.62 -42.69
CA ARG A 50 7.54 12.72 -43.78
C ARG A 50 9.01 12.87 -44.12
N ILE A 51 9.72 11.74 -44.23
CA ILE A 51 11.14 11.67 -44.63
C ILE A 51 11.25 11.70 -46.16
N GLN A 52 12.25 12.44 -46.64
CA GLN A 52 12.60 12.54 -48.05
C GLN A 52 13.98 11.88 -48.30
N PRO A 53 14.29 11.48 -49.56
CA PRO A 53 15.62 10.99 -49.88
C PRO A 53 16.69 12.03 -49.54
N GLY A 54 17.76 11.58 -48.85
CA GLY A 54 18.85 12.45 -48.40
C GLY A 54 18.63 13.08 -47.00
N ASP A 55 17.48 12.84 -46.37
CA ASP A 55 17.27 13.23 -44.96
C ASP A 55 18.06 12.32 -44.02
N VAL A 56 18.48 12.89 -42.89
CA VAL A 56 19.13 12.17 -41.78
C VAL A 56 18.25 12.27 -40.55
N LEU A 57 17.92 11.13 -39.98
CA LEU A 57 17.27 11.05 -38.67
C LEU A 57 18.36 10.91 -37.62
N PHE A 58 18.49 11.92 -36.75
CA PHE A 58 19.51 11.97 -35.72
C PHE A 58 18.88 11.89 -34.33
N VAL A 59 19.31 10.90 -33.53
CA VAL A 59 18.92 10.70 -32.15
C VAL A 59 20.11 11.10 -31.28
N PRO A 60 20.05 12.25 -30.56
CA PRO A 60 21.11 12.64 -29.64
C PRO A 60 21.10 11.79 -28.38
N PRO A 61 22.13 11.88 -27.52
CA PRO A 61 22.09 11.28 -26.18
C PRO A 61 20.89 11.81 -25.37
N VAL A 62 20.41 10.95 -24.44
CA VAL A 62 19.35 11.31 -23.48
C VAL A 62 19.77 12.54 -22.68
N GLY A 63 18.83 13.45 -22.42
CA GLY A 63 19.04 14.66 -21.63
C GLY A 63 18.93 14.38 -20.12
N GLU A 64 18.41 15.37 -19.39
CA GLU A 64 18.17 15.24 -17.96
C GLU A 64 17.07 14.22 -17.69
N VAL A 65 17.27 13.34 -16.69
CA VAL A 65 16.34 12.29 -16.36
C VAL A 65 15.94 12.33 -14.88
N VAL A 66 14.71 11.90 -14.59
CA VAL A 66 14.19 11.66 -13.24
C VAL A 66 13.63 10.25 -13.17
N GLY A 67 13.89 9.57 -12.05
CA GLY A 67 13.27 8.29 -11.74
C GLY A 67 11.96 8.47 -10.97
N ILE A 68 10.96 7.66 -11.26
CA ILE A 68 9.78 7.51 -10.42
C ILE A 68 9.38 6.05 -10.33
N GLY A 69 9.11 5.57 -9.11
CA GLY A 69 8.77 4.19 -8.85
C GLY A 69 7.82 4.02 -7.68
N GLY A 70 7.46 2.75 -7.40
CA GLY A 70 6.43 2.40 -6.42
C GLY A 70 5.02 2.53 -6.98
N GLU A 71 4.10 3.12 -6.22
CA GLU A 71 2.66 3.15 -6.52
C GLU A 71 2.27 4.19 -7.57
N VAL A 72 2.87 4.07 -8.75
CA VAL A 72 2.53 4.83 -9.96
C VAL A 72 2.17 3.88 -11.10
N ARG A 73 1.39 4.35 -12.07
CA ARG A 73 0.92 3.49 -13.17
C ARG A 73 2.04 3.00 -14.08
N ARG A 74 3.08 3.81 -14.28
CA ARG A 74 4.20 3.51 -15.18
C ARG A 74 5.52 3.89 -14.51
N PRO A 75 6.08 3.04 -13.64
CA PRO A 75 7.37 3.29 -13.01
C PRO A 75 8.49 3.22 -14.08
N ALA A 76 9.29 4.27 -14.19
CA ALA A 76 10.38 4.35 -15.16
C ALA A 76 11.33 5.53 -14.87
N LEU A 77 12.40 5.61 -15.66
CA LEU A 77 13.18 6.82 -15.83
C LEU A 77 12.56 7.67 -16.95
N TYR A 78 12.30 8.92 -16.65
CA TYR A 78 11.69 9.86 -17.59
C TYR A 78 12.66 10.98 -17.94
N GLU A 79 12.82 11.24 -19.24
CA GLU A 79 13.59 12.37 -19.73
C GLU A 79 12.79 13.66 -19.50
N LEU A 80 13.44 14.66 -18.89
CA LEU A 80 12.83 15.94 -18.58
C LEU A 80 12.87 16.89 -19.79
N GLU A 81 11.83 17.69 -19.93
CA GLU A 81 11.77 18.84 -20.82
C GLU A 81 11.62 20.10 -19.98
N GLY A 82 12.70 20.88 -19.85
CA GLY A 82 12.73 22.04 -18.98
C GLY A 82 12.54 21.73 -17.49
N LYS A 83 12.24 22.75 -16.72
CA LYS A 83 12.00 22.59 -15.27
C LYS A 83 10.65 21.91 -15.04
N LYS A 84 10.67 20.77 -14.40
CA LYS A 84 9.48 20.00 -14.04
C LYS A 84 9.30 19.99 -12.52
N ARG A 85 8.06 19.73 -12.10
CA ARG A 85 7.68 19.58 -10.71
C ARG A 85 7.27 18.14 -10.44
N VAL A 86 7.19 17.79 -9.16
CA VAL A 86 6.77 16.45 -8.71
C VAL A 86 5.43 16.04 -9.31
N ASP A 87 4.42 16.92 -9.28
CA ASP A 87 3.09 16.66 -9.85
C ASP A 87 3.14 16.36 -11.37
N GLU A 88 3.99 17.07 -12.11
CA GLU A 88 4.16 16.84 -13.56
C GLU A 88 4.85 15.50 -13.85
N VAL A 89 5.84 15.09 -13.02
CA VAL A 89 6.49 13.78 -13.15
C VAL A 89 5.50 12.66 -12.85
N ILE A 90 4.68 12.80 -11.79
CA ILE A 90 3.62 11.84 -11.49
C ILE A 90 2.63 11.74 -12.67
N GLN A 91 2.28 12.86 -13.29
CA GLN A 91 1.36 12.88 -14.43
C GLN A 91 1.98 12.18 -15.66
N ILE A 92 3.26 12.40 -15.96
CA ILE A 92 3.99 11.70 -17.05
C ILE A 92 4.01 10.19 -16.76
N ALA A 93 4.17 9.77 -15.51
CA ALA A 93 4.10 8.38 -15.09
C ALA A 93 2.67 7.80 -15.11
N GLY A 94 1.68 8.55 -15.60
CA GLY A 94 0.28 8.11 -15.74
C GLY A 94 -0.57 8.30 -14.50
N GLY A 95 -0.06 8.97 -13.48
CA GLY A 95 -0.72 9.18 -12.19
C GLY A 95 -0.42 8.10 -11.17
N LEU A 96 -0.97 8.28 -9.97
CA LEU A 96 -0.83 7.37 -8.85
C LEU A 96 -1.78 6.17 -8.97
N LEU A 97 -1.42 5.06 -8.36
CA LEU A 97 -2.33 3.93 -8.13
C LEU A 97 -3.24 4.24 -6.93
N PRO A 98 -4.42 3.59 -6.85
CA PRO A 98 -5.32 3.75 -5.69
C PRO A 98 -4.70 3.32 -4.36
N THR A 99 -3.68 2.46 -4.42
CA THR A 99 -2.91 1.93 -3.29
C THR A 99 -1.78 2.85 -2.84
N ALA A 100 -1.58 4.01 -3.49
CA ALA A 100 -0.54 4.95 -3.14
C ALA A 100 -0.78 5.62 -1.78
N ASP A 101 0.19 5.57 -0.88
CA ASP A 101 0.16 6.36 0.36
C ASP A 101 0.65 7.78 0.09
N LEU A 102 -0.29 8.71 0.01
CA LEU A 102 0.00 10.11 -0.29
C LEU A 102 0.80 10.83 0.82
N ARG A 103 0.82 10.29 2.03
CA ARG A 103 1.56 10.87 3.17
C ARG A 103 2.99 10.39 3.23
N ASN A 104 3.28 9.25 2.57
CA ASN A 104 4.58 8.61 2.60
C ASN A 104 5.12 8.46 1.18
N ALA A 105 5.76 9.49 0.68
CA ALA A 105 6.58 9.45 -0.51
C ALA A 105 7.98 9.96 -0.17
N GLN A 106 8.98 9.57 -0.94
CA GLN A 106 10.36 9.99 -0.72
C GLN A 106 11.01 10.37 -2.04
N MET A 107 11.87 11.36 -2.00
CA MET A 107 12.72 11.73 -3.11
C MET A 107 14.18 11.62 -2.70
N GLU A 108 14.91 10.76 -3.37
CA GLU A 108 16.36 10.68 -3.28
C GLU A 108 16.97 11.70 -4.23
N ARG A 109 17.89 12.52 -3.74
CA ARG A 109 18.54 13.61 -4.47
C ARG A 109 20.01 13.68 -4.16
N ILE A 110 20.82 14.04 -5.14
CA ILE A 110 22.22 14.45 -4.92
C ILE A 110 22.22 15.96 -4.72
N ASN A 111 22.67 16.42 -3.55
CA ASN A 111 22.73 17.84 -3.24
C ASN A 111 23.97 18.50 -3.90
N LEU A 112 24.08 19.84 -3.77
CA LEU A 112 25.18 20.61 -4.34
C LEU A 112 26.56 20.24 -3.77
N ARG A 113 26.63 19.51 -2.66
CA ARG A 113 27.87 18.99 -2.08
C ARG A 113 28.24 17.60 -2.61
N GLY A 114 27.43 17.03 -3.50
CA GLY A 114 27.61 15.67 -4.00
C GLY A 114 27.15 14.57 -3.02
N GLU A 115 26.39 14.93 -1.97
CA GLU A 115 25.87 13.98 -0.99
C GLU A 115 24.49 13.52 -1.41
N ARG A 116 24.24 12.23 -1.24
CA ARG A 116 22.90 11.64 -1.44
C ARG A 116 22.04 11.93 -0.21
N ILE A 117 20.96 12.64 -0.41
CA ILE A 117 19.98 13.00 0.62
C ILE A 117 18.63 12.39 0.31
N LEU A 118 17.88 12.10 1.36
CA LEU A 118 16.50 11.65 1.29
C LEU A 118 15.58 12.78 1.74
N VAL A 119 14.58 13.09 0.94
CA VAL A 119 13.57 14.12 1.21
C VAL A 119 12.23 13.43 1.36
N ASP A 120 11.68 13.45 2.58
CA ASP A 120 10.32 12.95 2.81
C ASP A 120 9.29 13.90 2.21
N MET A 121 8.26 13.33 1.61
CA MET A 121 7.24 14.07 0.87
C MET A 121 5.82 13.66 1.29
N ASP A 122 5.01 14.62 1.66
CA ASP A 122 3.56 14.46 1.79
C ASP A 122 2.88 15.05 0.54
N LEU A 123 2.38 14.18 -0.33
CA LEU A 123 1.76 14.55 -1.60
C LEU A 123 0.38 15.23 -1.44
N ASN A 124 -0.20 15.23 -0.23
CA ASN A 124 -1.40 16.01 0.06
C ASN A 124 -1.09 17.51 0.17
N GLN A 125 0.18 17.87 0.40
CA GLN A 125 0.60 19.24 0.55
C GLN A 125 0.93 19.88 -0.80
N LYS A 126 0.26 21.00 -1.13
CA LYS A 126 0.46 21.71 -2.40
C LYS A 126 1.92 22.14 -2.65
N ASN A 127 2.65 22.48 -1.60
CA ASN A 127 4.04 22.91 -1.71
C ASN A 127 4.96 21.73 -2.12
N THR A 128 4.70 20.56 -1.59
CA THR A 128 5.45 19.34 -1.91
C THR A 128 5.26 18.93 -3.36
N VAL A 129 4.03 18.86 -3.84
CA VAL A 129 3.75 18.46 -5.24
C VAL A 129 4.24 19.48 -6.26
N LYS A 130 4.37 20.77 -5.86
CA LYS A 130 4.93 21.83 -6.70
C LYS A 130 6.45 21.99 -6.59
N GLN A 131 7.10 21.19 -5.77
CA GLN A 131 8.55 21.20 -5.66
C GLN A 131 9.20 20.82 -6.99
N SER A 132 10.25 21.57 -7.38
CA SER A 132 11.00 21.27 -8.61
C SER A 132 11.83 20.02 -8.44
N VAL A 133 11.82 19.18 -9.47
CA VAL A 133 12.72 18.03 -9.61
C VAL A 133 13.99 18.44 -10.33
N GLN A 134 15.06 17.70 -10.11
CA GLN A 134 16.38 17.88 -10.73
C GLN A 134 16.80 16.59 -11.45
N SER A 135 17.72 16.72 -12.38
CA SER A 135 18.32 15.55 -13.02
C SER A 135 18.98 14.64 -11.99
N GLY A 136 18.66 13.36 -12.08
CA GLY A 136 19.14 12.34 -11.13
C GLY A 136 18.27 12.14 -9.89
N ASP A 137 17.21 12.91 -9.67
CA ASP A 137 16.25 12.65 -8.63
C ASP A 137 15.55 11.31 -8.84
N VAL A 138 15.26 10.59 -7.75
CA VAL A 138 14.45 9.37 -7.77
C VAL A 138 13.31 9.52 -6.78
N ILE A 139 12.07 9.55 -7.30
CA ILE A 139 10.86 9.64 -6.50
C ILE A 139 10.34 8.23 -6.24
N LYS A 140 10.09 7.89 -4.98
CA LYS A 140 9.48 6.62 -4.57
C LYS A 140 8.16 6.89 -3.86
N ILE A 141 7.08 6.32 -4.38
CA ILE A 141 5.76 6.37 -3.79
C ILE A 141 5.51 5.02 -3.09
N PHE A 142 5.24 5.06 -1.79
CA PHE A 142 4.95 3.84 -1.04
C PHE A 142 3.48 3.44 -1.17
N SER A 143 3.22 2.17 -0.96
CA SER A 143 1.87 1.62 -0.84
C SER A 143 1.28 1.96 0.53
N VAL A 144 -0.04 2.14 0.60
CA VAL A 144 -0.76 2.05 1.87
C VAL A 144 -0.48 0.69 2.49
N LEU A 145 -0.34 0.66 3.81
CA LEU A 145 -0.12 -0.60 4.50
C LEU A 145 -1.28 -1.56 4.23
N ASP A 146 -0.98 -2.82 3.94
CA ASP A 146 -2.00 -3.86 3.69
C ASP A 146 -2.88 -4.15 4.92
N LYS A 147 -2.50 -3.63 6.08
CA LYS A 147 -3.29 -3.76 7.31
C LYS A 147 -4.43 -2.74 7.31
N ILE A 148 -5.64 -3.25 7.23
CA ILE A 148 -6.84 -2.45 7.48
C ILE A 148 -6.87 -2.12 8.99
N GLU A 149 -6.50 -0.89 9.37
CA GLU A 149 -6.37 -0.51 10.78
C GLU A 149 -7.71 -0.30 11.49
N ALA A 150 -8.74 0.12 10.76
CA ALA A 150 -10.05 0.44 11.33
C ALA A 150 -11.05 -0.72 11.15
N ILE A 151 -10.67 -1.91 11.58
CA ILE A 151 -11.54 -3.09 11.60
C ILE A 151 -11.51 -3.79 12.95
N VAL A 152 -12.58 -4.57 13.21
CA VAL A 152 -12.66 -5.60 14.22
C VAL A 152 -12.96 -6.91 13.52
N ALA A 153 -12.23 -7.96 13.85
CA ALA A 153 -12.43 -9.27 13.24
C ALA A 153 -13.30 -10.16 14.15
N LEU A 154 -14.20 -10.92 13.54
CA LEU A 154 -15.02 -11.93 14.20
C LEU A 154 -14.63 -13.31 13.68
N ARG A 155 -14.27 -14.24 14.56
CA ARG A 155 -13.80 -15.58 14.22
C ARG A 155 -14.38 -16.66 15.12
N GLY A 156 -14.19 -17.92 14.70
CA GLY A 156 -14.54 -19.12 15.44
C GLY A 156 -15.98 -19.56 15.19
N HIS A 157 -16.73 -19.87 16.24
CA HIS A 157 -18.03 -20.52 16.12
C HIS A 157 -19.15 -19.54 15.74
N VAL A 158 -19.04 -18.90 14.58
CA VAL A 158 -19.91 -17.84 14.05
C VAL A 158 -20.47 -18.22 12.68
N GLN A 159 -21.61 -17.65 12.29
CA GLN A 159 -22.23 -17.89 10.98
C GLN A 159 -21.36 -17.38 9.83
N ARG A 160 -20.65 -16.26 10.06
CA ARG A 160 -19.74 -15.65 9.08
C ARG A 160 -18.55 -15.06 9.81
N GLU A 161 -17.39 -15.61 9.51
CA GLU A 161 -16.13 -14.98 9.92
C GLU A 161 -15.84 -13.78 9.01
N GLY A 162 -15.16 -12.76 9.54
CA GLY A 162 -14.72 -11.62 8.75
C GLY A 162 -14.47 -10.36 9.57
N GLY A 163 -14.08 -9.31 8.85
CA GLY A 163 -13.84 -8.00 9.42
C GLY A 163 -15.06 -7.08 9.29
N SER A 164 -15.38 -6.39 10.37
CA SER A 164 -16.36 -5.29 10.40
C SER A 164 -15.65 -3.96 10.59
N GLN A 165 -16.17 -2.90 9.97
CA GLN A 165 -15.62 -1.56 10.14
C GLN A 165 -15.71 -1.13 11.63
N TRP A 166 -14.57 -0.81 12.22
CA TRP A 166 -14.53 -0.23 13.55
C TRP A 166 -14.91 1.26 13.53
N PHE A 167 -15.63 1.71 14.55
CA PHE A 167 -15.92 3.11 14.81
C PHE A 167 -15.67 3.45 16.28
N LYS A 168 -15.39 4.72 16.55
CA LYS A 168 -15.08 5.19 17.91
C LYS A 168 -16.25 4.94 18.85
N GLY A 169 -16.00 4.19 19.92
CA GLY A 169 -17.00 3.82 20.91
C GLY A 169 -17.71 2.52 20.61
N MET A 170 -17.31 1.78 19.56
CA MET A 170 -17.83 0.45 19.22
C MET A 170 -17.67 -0.52 20.40
N ARG A 171 -18.69 -1.32 20.66
CA ARG A 171 -18.73 -2.32 21.72
C ARG A 171 -19.01 -3.71 21.17
N LEU A 172 -18.91 -4.72 22.05
CA LEU A 172 -19.16 -6.11 21.65
C LEU A 172 -20.59 -6.30 21.13
N SER A 173 -21.59 -5.68 21.79
CA SER A 173 -23.00 -5.71 21.38
C SER A 173 -23.27 -5.04 20.01
N ASP A 174 -22.41 -4.12 19.55
CA ASP A 174 -22.51 -3.55 18.21
C ASP A 174 -22.03 -4.53 17.13
N LEU A 175 -21.08 -5.40 17.49
CA LEU A 175 -20.50 -6.38 16.55
C LEU A 175 -21.39 -7.63 16.44
N ILE A 176 -21.85 -8.17 17.55
CA ILE A 176 -22.71 -9.34 17.62
C ILE A 176 -24.04 -8.90 18.23
N GLN A 177 -25.04 -8.71 17.39
CA GLN A 177 -26.33 -8.14 17.80
C GLN A 177 -27.33 -9.18 18.29
N SER A 178 -27.10 -10.46 17.93
CA SER A 178 -27.97 -11.55 18.35
C SER A 178 -27.24 -12.90 18.29
N ASP A 179 -27.83 -13.91 18.93
CA ASP A 179 -27.40 -15.31 18.85
C ASP A 179 -27.53 -15.90 17.43
N ARG A 180 -28.30 -15.26 16.54
CA ARG A 180 -28.43 -15.67 15.13
C ARG A 180 -27.18 -15.46 14.30
N ASP A 181 -26.29 -14.62 14.78
CA ASP A 181 -24.98 -14.40 14.15
C ASP A 181 -23.99 -15.53 14.45
N LEU A 182 -24.37 -16.44 15.37
CA LEU A 182 -23.55 -17.52 15.85
C LEU A 182 -23.99 -18.89 15.31
N LEU A 183 -23.09 -19.85 15.34
CA LEU A 183 -23.41 -21.25 15.09
C LEU A 183 -24.07 -21.89 16.31
N THR A 184 -24.78 -22.99 16.09
CA THR A 184 -25.41 -23.78 17.16
C THR A 184 -24.37 -24.26 18.14
N ARG A 185 -24.61 -24.11 19.45
CA ARG A 185 -23.67 -24.47 20.55
C ARG A 185 -22.45 -23.55 20.64
N ALA A 186 -22.54 -22.30 20.21
CA ALA A 186 -21.57 -21.28 20.58
C ALA A 186 -21.58 -21.04 22.09
N ASP A 187 -20.41 -20.78 22.67
CA ASP A 187 -20.28 -20.40 24.07
C ASP A 187 -20.60 -18.91 24.23
N LEU A 188 -21.77 -18.59 24.79
CA LEU A 188 -22.24 -17.22 24.97
C LEU A 188 -21.71 -16.58 26.26
N GLU A 189 -21.25 -17.39 27.20
CA GLU A 189 -20.74 -16.92 28.50
C GLU A 189 -19.24 -16.65 28.46
N TYR A 190 -18.51 -17.26 27.49
CA TYR A 190 -17.08 -17.20 27.43
C TYR A 190 -16.58 -17.04 25.99
N LEU A 191 -16.24 -15.83 25.62
CA LEU A 191 -15.55 -15.51 24.37
C LEU A 191 -14.27 -14.74 24.64
N LEU A 192 -13.38 -14.71 23.66
CA LEU A 192 -12.08 -14.08 23.80
C LEU A 192 -11.99 -12.84 22.90
N ILE A 193 -11.40 -11.78 23.44
CA ILE A 193 -11.03 -10.59 22.70
C ILE A 193 -9.50 -10.54 22.66
N LYS A 194 -8.93 -10.88 21.52
CA LYS A 194 -7.52 -10.78 21.26
C LYS A 194 -7.20 -9.38 20.79
N ARG A 195 -6.35 -8.68 21.49
CA ARG A 195 -5.98 -7.28 21.28
C ARG A 195 -4.48 -7.12 21.13
N GLU A 196 -4.04 -6.39 20.10
CA GLU A 196 -2.67 -5.96 19.99
C GLU A 196 -2.47 -4.65 20.75
N ARG A 197 -1.61 -4.66 21.78
CA ARG A 197 -1.33 -3.50 22.62
C ARG A 197 -0.65 -2.38 21.82
N THR A 198 -1.12 -1.15 22.00
CA THR A 198 -0.49 0.03 21.36
C THR A 198 0.89 0.27 22.00
N GLY A 199 1.92 0.27 21.17
CA GLY A 199 3.31 0.55 21.57
C GLY A 199 4.24 -0.62 21.33
N ASP A 200 4.20 -1.67 22.13
CA ASP A 200 5.09 -2.85 22.00
C ASP A 200 4.51 -3.97 21.13
N LYS A 201 3.29 -3.80 20.61
CA LYS A 201 2.62 -4.73 19.69
C LYS A 201 2.28 -6.11 20.28
N ARG A 202 2.35 -6.28 21.60
CA ARG A 202 2.04 -7.54 22.27
C ARG A 202 0.57 -7.86 22.21
N ILE A 203 0.28 -9.16 22.19
CA ILE A 203 -1.09 -9.67 22.25
C ILE A 203 -1.52 -9.75 23.71
N GLU A 204 -2.68 -9.16 24.00
CA GLU A 204 -3.43 -9.32 25.23
C GLU A 204 -4.74 -10.05 24.92
N VAL A 205 -5.14 -10.96 25.79
CA VAL A 205 -6.40 -11.69 25.66
C VAL A 205 -7.29 -11.32 26.81
N HIS A 206 -8.47 -10.79 26.47
CA HIS A 206 -9.52 -10.44 27.42
C HIS A 206 -10.68 -11.42 27.28
N VAL A 207 -11.31 -11.76 28.40
CA VAL A 207 -12.51 -12.60 28.43
C VAL A 207 -13.73 -11.70 28.47
N ALA A 208 -14.79 -12.07 27.74
CA ALA A 208 -16.07 -11.38 27.79
C ALA A 208 -17.24 -12.39 27.74
N SER A 209 -18.39 -11.97 28.22
CA SER A 209 -19.67 -12.68 28.12
C SER A 209 -20.57 -11.95 27.14
N LEU A 210 -21.00 -12.64 26.08
CA LEU A 210 -21.94 -12.08 25.12
C LEU A 210 -23.34 -11.91 25.77
N ILE A 211 -23.72 -12.82 26.63
CA ILE A 211 -24.99 -12.72 27.36
C ILE A 211 -25.04 -11.44 28.19
N ASP A 212 -23.96 -11.13 28.91
CA ASP A 212 -23.88 -9.91 29.70
C ASP A 212 -23.88 -8.66 28.81
N ALA A 213 -23.13 -8.67 27.71
CA ALA A 213 -23.07 -7.57 26.77
C ALA A 213 -24.43 -7.25 26.14
N LEU A 214 -25.17 -8.29 25.72
CA LEU A 214 -26.50 -8.13 25.13
C LEU A 214 -27.59 -7.76 26.14
N ASN A 215 -27.46 -8.20 27.39
CA ASN A 215 -28.42 -7.84 28.43
C ASN A 215 -28.22 -6.41 28.96
N GLN A 216 -27.02 -5.89 28.90
CA GLN A 216 -26.66 -4.56 29.41
C GLN A 216 -25.81 -3.77 28.36
N PRO A 217 -26.39 -3.47 27.18
CA PRO A 217 -25.66 -2.76 26.13
C PRO A 217 -25.22 -1.38 26.61
N GLY A 218 -23.97 -1.04 26.35
CA GLY A 218 -23.37 0.24 26.72
C GLY A 218 -22.84 0.31 28.15
N GLU A 219 -23.07 -0.70 28.96
CA GLU A 219 -22.63 -0.78 30.36
C GLU A 219 -21.21 -1.37 30.48
N ALA A 220 -20.73 -1.52 31.72
CA ALA A 220 -19.38 -2.01 32.02
C ALA A 220 -19.12 -3.46 31.55
N ARG A 221 -20.16 -4.27 31.43
CA ARG A 221 -20.09 -5.67 30.99
C ARG A 221 -20.17 -5.84 29.49
N ASP A 222 -20.41 -4.76 28.77
CA ASP A 222 -20.33 -4.70 27.31
C ASP A 222 -19.01 -4.00 26.92
N PRO A 223 -17.93 -4.79 26.66
CA PRO A 223 -16.59 -4.23 26.51
C PRO A 223 -16.46 -3.37 25.26
N LEU A 224 -15.72 -2.25 25.40
CA LEU A 224 -15.28 -1.43 24.27
C LEU A 224 -14.29 -2.20 23.42
N LEU A 225 -14.54 -2.18 22.13
CA LEU A 225 -13.66 -2.74 21.12
C LEU A 225 -12.69 -1.68 20.60
N MET A 226 -11.46 -2.10 20.38
CA MET A 226 -10.40 -1.27 19.80
C MET A 226 -10.17 -1.65 18.33
N PRO A 227 -9.58 -0.74 17.55
CA PRO A 227 -9.17 -1.10 16.20
C PRO A 227 -8.27 -2.34 16.22
N ARG A 228 -8.54 -3.27 15.31
CA ARG A 228 -7.81 -4.53 15.14
C ARG A 228 -8.02 -5.57 16.26
N ASP A 229 -9.01 -5.37 17.12
CA ASP A 229 -9.45 -6.46 18.01
C ASP A 229 -9.96 -7.64 17.18
N GLU A 230 -9.66 -8.82 17.63
CA GLU A 230 -10.16 -10.08 17.09
C GLU A 230 -11.00 -10.77 18.15
N ILE A 231 -12.30 -10.91 17.85
CA ILE A 231 -13.26 -11.56 18.74
C ILE A 231 -13.37 -13.02 18.33
N ILE A 232 -13.06 -13.92 19.26
CA ILE A 232 -13.05 -15.36 19.04
C ILE A 232 -14.19 -15.95 19.83
N VAL A 233 -15.20 -16.44 19.13
CA VAL A 233 -16.34 -17.16 19.72
C VAL A 233 -15.99 -18.63 19.75
N LEU A 234 -16.01 -19.23 20.94
CA LEU A 234 -15.68 -20.62 21.16
C LEU A 234 -16.91 -21.53 21.01
N PRO A 235 -16.77 -22.76 20.50
CA PRO A 235 -17.83 -23.76 20.58
C PRO A 235 -17.94 -24.34 22.01
N LEU A 236 -19.12 -24.85 22.35
CA LEU A 236 -19.30 -25.71 23.51
C LEU A 236 -18.90 -27.14 23.12
N GLY A 237 -17.72 -27.61 23.56
CA GLY A 237 -17.24 -28.95 23.28
C GLY A 237 -15.73 -29.02 22.97
N GLU A 238 -15.29 -30.16 22.42
CA GLU A 238 -13.87 -30.46 22.21
C GLU A 238 -13.23 -29.60 21.12
N GLU A 239 -14.01 -29.13 20.14
CA GLU A 239 -13.55 -28.28 19.03
C GLU A 239 -12.94 -26.95 19.52
N ARG A 240 -13.25 -26.52 20.76
CA ARG A 240 -12.67 -25.32 21.35
C ARG A 240 -11.15 -25.42 21.55
N TYR A 241 -10.62 -26.63 21.70
CA TYR A 241 -9.18 -26.83 21.93
C TYR A 241 -8.33 -26.42 20.73
N GLU A 242 -8.82 -26.62 19.52
CA GLU A 242 -8.09 -26.20 18.31
C GLU A 242 -7.90 -24.69 18.31
N LEU A 243 -8.95 -23.93 18.57
CA LEU A 243 -8.89 -22.46 18.63
C LEU A 243 -8.03 -21.95 19.79
N LEU A 244 -8.12 -22.59 20.96
CA LEU A 244 -7.31 -22.23 22.13
C LEU A 244 -5.83 -22.55 21.93
N ASN A 245 -5.51 -23.70 21.31
CA ASN A 245 -4.13 -24.06 21.00
C ASN A 245 -3.53 -23.12 19.97
N GLU A 246 -4.27 -22.77 18.91
CA GLU A 246 -3.80 -21.78 17.93
C GLU A 246 -3.46 -20.44 18.59
N LEU A 247 -4.30 -19.99 19.51
CA LEU A 247 -4.06 -18.75 20.25
C LEU A 247 -2.87 -18.87 21.21
N ALA A 248 -2.74 -20.02 21.90
CA ALA A 248 -1.63 -20.30 22.80
C ALA A 248 -0.29 -20.31 22.03
N ASP A 249 -0.25 -20.97 20.88
CA ASP A 249 0.93 -21.00 20.01
C ASP A 249 1.34 -19.60 19.57
N GLN A 250 0.38 -18.71 19.22
CA GLN A 250 0.67 -17.32 18.88
C GLN A 250 1.26 -16.55 20.06
N LEU A 251 0.75 -16.76 21.29
CA LEU A 251 1.28 -16.13 22.50
C LEU A 251 2.69 -16.64 22.82
N HIS A 252 2.97 -17.93 22.62
CA HIS A 252 4.30 -18.50 22.81
C HIS A 252 5.32 -17.95 21.79
N LEU A 253 4.93 -17.65 20.54
CA LEU A 253 5.80 -17.02 19.56
C LEU A 253 6.27 -15.61 19.97
N GLU A 254 5.53 -14.96 20.86
CA GLU A 254 5.90 -13.63 21.40
C GLU A 254 6.75 -13.71 22.68
N GLU A 255 7.00 -14.91 23.19
CA GLU A 255 7.77 -15.16 24.40
C GLU A 255 9.20 -14.67 24.26
N ARG A 256 9.69 -13.95 25.27
CA ARG A 256 11.09 -13.53 25.41
C ARG A 256 11.67 -14.06 26.70
N TYR A 257 12.99 -14.22 26.74
CA TYR A 257 13.69 -14.78 27.88
C TYR A 257 13.38 -14.09 29.22
N ASP A 258 13.09 -12.80 29.19
CA ASP A 258 12.77 -11.96 30.37
C ASP A 258 11.27 -11.81 30.64
N GLN A 259 10.41 -12.32 29.76
CA GLN A 259 8.97 -12.14 29.83
C GLN A 259 8.25 -13.37 29.24
N PRO A 260 7.93 -14.37 30.10
CA PRO A 260 7.23 -15.57 29.66
C PRO A 260 5.84 -15.26 29.13
N ALA A 261 5.35 -16.10 28.21
CA ALA A 261 3.98 -16.07 27.78
C ALA A 261 3.06 -16.28 29.00
N GLY A 262 2.04 -15.43 29.14
CA GLY A 262 1.07 -15.52 30.23
C GLY A 262 0.07 -16.69 30.07
N VAL A 263 0.54 -17.84 29.54
CA VAL A 263 -0.29 -19.01 29.26
C VAL A 263 -0.13 -20.02 30.39
N VAL A 264 -1.25 -20.54 30.89
CA VAL A 264 -1.29 -21.63 31.87
C VAL A 264 -2.12 -22.77 31.29
N SER A 265 -1.51 -23.93 31.14
CA SER A 265 -2.20 -25.12 30.64
C SER A 265 -2.68 -26.00 31.81
N ILE A 266 -3.90 -26.47 31.72
CA ILE A 266 -4.54 -27.33 32.76
C ILE A 266 -4.92 -28.66 32.09
N TYR A 267 -4.37 -29.75 32.61
CA TYR A 267 -4.63 -31.11 32.14
C TYR A 267 -5.13 -32.01 33.28
N GLY A 268 -5.77 -33.08 32.91
CA GLY A 268 -6.22 -34.13 33.84
C GLY A 268 -7.75 -34.16 34.00
N ASN A 269 -8.24 -34.49 35.22
CA ASN A 269 -9.67 -34.61 35.48
C ASN A 269 -10.36 -33.27 35.61
N VAL A 270 -10.28 -32.45 34.61
CA VAL A 270 -10.94 -31.14 34.50
C VAL A 270 -12.05 -31.20 33.45
N ARG A 271 -13.07 -30.37 33.61
CA ARG A 271 -14.22 -30.37 32.71
C ARG A 271 -13.83 -29.94 31.28
N PHE A 272 -12.86 -29.07 31.19
CA PHE A 272 -12.29 -28.59 29.95
C PHE A 272 -10.76 -28.43 30.15
N PRO A 273 -9.95 -29.37 29.71
CA PRO A 273 -8.50 -29.23 29.69
C PRO A 273 -8.05 -28.21 28.62
N GLY A 274 -6.91 -27.51 28.79
CA GLY A 274 -6.38 -26.55 27.84
C GLY A 274 -5.28 -25.69 28.43
#